data_15ca5d7bcfe06c75e88aa04636831da2
#
_entry.id   15ca5d7bcfe06c75e88aa04636831da2
#
_cell.length_a   1.000
_cell.length_b   1.000
_cell.length_c   1.000
_cell.angle_alpha   90.00
_cell.angle_beta   90.00
_cell.angle_gamma   90.00
#
_symmetry.space_group_name_H-M   'P 1'
#
loop_
_entity.id
_entity.type
_entity.pdbx_description
1 polymer ?
#
loop_
_entity_poly.entity_id
_entity_poly.type
_entity_poly.pdbx_seq_one_letter_code
_entity_poly.pdbx_strand_id
1 'polypeptide(L)'
;MPADGLARVLADQAQVYTQHAYMRPLAVVPMVVGIDAERGPQLFKVDPAGYTVGYRGAGAGAKETEAENWLEKKLKPESPAPADAGATVRMAIAALQAVLSEDFKAREIEVGLVDARDGQGGRFRVLSDAEVDEHLVALAERD
;
A
#
# COMPACT_ATOMS: atom_id res chain seq x y z
N MET A 1 -8.42 -15.17 7.06
CA MET A 1 -8.10 -15.43 5.64
C MET A 1 -6.75 -14.78 5.34
N PRO A 2 -5.82 -15.49 4.70
CA PRO A 2 -4.53 -14.90 4.29
C PRO A 2 -4.72 -13.79 3.24
N ALA A 3 -3.77 -12.84 3.18
CA ALA A 3 -3.85 -11.72 2.24
C ALA A 3 -3.86 -12.17 0.77
N ASP A 4 -3.06 -13.19 0.42
CA ASP A 4 -3.03 -13.78 -0.91
C ASP A 4 -4.36 -14.47 -1.27
N GLY A 5 -5.01 -15.13 -0.33
CA GLY A 5 -6.34 -15.73 -0.50
C GLY A 5 -7.41 -14.69 -0.76
N LEU A 6 -7.42 -13.60 0.00
CA LEU A 6 -8.34 -12.48 -0.20
C LEU A 6 -8.11 -11.79 -1.55
N ALA A 7 -6.86 -11.53 -1.91
CA ALA A 7 -6.53 -10.95 -3.21
C ALA A 7 -7.01 -11.83 -4.37
N ARG A 8 -6.89 -13.14 -4.25
CA ARG A 8 -7.38 -14.10 -5.26
C ARG A 8 -8.91 -14.07 -5.38
N VAL A 9 -9.63 -14.02 -4.27
CA VAL A 9 -11.11 -13.90 -4.29
C VAL A 9 -11.54 -12.64 -5.00
N LEU A 10 -10.91 -11.51 -4.70
CA LEU A 10 -11.20 -10.23 -5.37
C LEU A 10 -10.85 -10.28 -6.86
N ALA A 11 -9.74 -10.92 -7.23
CA ALA A 11 -9.33 -11.09 -8.61
C ALA A 11 -10.32 -11.96 -9.39
N ASP A 12 -10.79 -13.06 -8.81
CA ASP A 12 -11.79 -13.94 -9.43
C ASP A 12 -13.11 -13.20 -9.68
N GLN A 13 -13.56 -12.39 -8.72
CA GLN A 13 -14.75 -11.56 -8.90
C GLN A 13 -14.55 -10.50 -10.00
N ALA A 14 -13.42 -9.82 -10.02
CA ALA A 14 -13.12 -8.83 -11.05
C ALA A 14 -13.10 -9.46 -12.44
N GLN A 15 -12.51 -10.65 -12.59
CA GLN A 15 -12.42 -11.37 -13.85
C GLN A 15 -13.80 -11.76 -14.38
N VAL A 16 -14.74 -12.20 -13.54
CA VAL A 16 -16.11 -12.53 -13.94
C VAL A 16 -16.79 -11.34 -14.59
N TYR A 17 -16.67 -10.14 -14.04
CA TYR A 17 -17.26 -8.92 -14.59
C TYR A 17 -16.65 -8.50 -15.93
N THR A 18 -15.44 -8.93 -16.26
CA THR A 18 -14.82 -8.63 -17.57
C THR A 18 -15.28 -9.57 -18.69
N GLN A 19 -15.78 -10.77 -18.35
CA GLN A 19 -16.14 -11.79 -19.35
C GLN A 19 -17.63 -11.84 -19.71
N HIS A 20 -18.50 -11.19 -18.95
CA HIS A 20 -19.94 -11.16 -19.23
C HIS A 20 -20.30 -9.90 -20.00
N ALA A 21 -20.86 -10.07 -21.20
CA ALA A 21 -21.17 -8.99 -22.14
C ALA A 21 -22.17 -7.94 -21.60
N TYR A 22 -22.95 -8.28 -20.60
CA TYR A 22 -23.94 -7.40 -19.98
C TYR A 22 -23.47 -6.77 -18.66
N MET A 23 -22.25 -7.09 -18.22
CA MET A 23 -21.65 -6.56 -17.00
C MET A 23 -20.48 -5.64 -17.36
N ARG A 24 -20.40 -4.50 -16.71
CA ARG A 24 -19.23 -3.62 -16.81
C ARG A 24 -18.15 -4.04 -15.82
N PRO A 25 -16.87 -3.81 -16.11
CA PRO A 25 -15.78 -3.99 -15.14
C PRO A 25 -16.02 -3.15 -13.86
N LEU A 26 -15.53 -3.63 -12.73
CA LEU A 26 -15.64 -2.92 -11.45
C LEU A 26 -14.87 -1.58 -11.45
N ALA A 27 -13.86 -1.46 -12.31
CA ALA A 27 -13.05 -0.25 -12.50
C ALA A 27 -12.36 0.25 -11.21
N VAL A 28 -12.02 -0.67 -10.32
CA VAL A 28 -11.26 -0.42 -9.10
C VAL A 28 -10.00 -1.26 -9.08
N VAL A 29 -8.94 -0.74 -8.43
CA VAL A 29 -7.68 -1.45 -8.20
C VAL A 29 -7.51 -1.61 -6.69
N PRO A 30 -8.00 -2.71 -6.09
CA PRO A 30 -7.78 -2.97 -4.68
C PRO A 30 -6.32 -3.26 -4.37
N MET A 31 -5.85 -2.76 -3.25
CA MET A 31 -4.61 -3.20 -2.62
C MET A 31 -4.94 -3.91 -1.32
N VAL A 32 -4.32 -5.07 -1.11
CA VAL A 32 -4.54 -5.91 0.07
C VAL A 32 -3.24 -6.00 0.85
N VAL A 33 -3.27 -5.64 2.11
CA VAL A 33 -2.14 -5.80 3.03
C VAL A 33 -2.48 -6.78 4.13
N GLY A 34 -1.50 -7.54 4.59
CA GLY A 34 -1.68 -8.46 5.69
C GLY A 34 -0.36 -9.01 6.20
N ILE A 35 -0.44 -9.66 7.35
CA ILE A 35 0.69 -10.38 7.95
C ILE A 35 0.41 -11.87 7.84
N ASP A 36 1.29 -12.58 7.16
CA ASP A 36 1.30 -14.04 7.11
C ASP A 36 2.23 -14.59 8.18
N ALA A 37 1.83 -15.68 8.83
CA ALA A 37 2.61 -16.29 9.92
C ALA A 37 3.98 -16.81 9.46
N GLU A 38 4.08 -17.27 8.23
CA GLU A 38 5.32 -17.82 7.66
C GLU A 38 6.09 -16.82 6.81
N ARG A 39 5.37 -16.00 6.03
CA ARG A 39 5.95 -15.08 5.04
C ARG A 39 6.09 -13.64 5.53
N GLY A 40 5.49 -13.31 6.68
CA GLY A 40 5.50 -11.97 7.23
C GLY A 40 4.58 -10.98 6.50
N PRO A 41 4.95 -9.69 6.46
CA PRO A 41 4.15 -8.67 5.80
C PRO A 41 4.03 -8.89 4.30
N GLN A 42 2.82 -8.78 3.77
CA GLN A 42 2.52 -8.96 2.34
C GLN A 42 1.64 -7.83 1.82
N LEU A 43 1.91 -7.42 0.59
CA LEU A 43 1.12 -6.46 -0.17
C LEU A 43 0.78 -7.07 -1.53
N PHE A 44 -0.50 -7.10 -1.86
CA PHE A 44 -1.00 -7.52 -3.17
C PHE A 44 -1.80 -6.40 -3.82
N LYS A 45 -1.66 -6.30 -5.13
CA LYS A 45 -2.45 -5.41 -5.97
C LYS A 45 -3.30 -6.26 -6.90
N VAL A 46 -4.59 -5.96 -6.99
CA VAL A 46 -5.55 -6.67 -7.82
C VAL A 46 -5.90 -5.82 -9.03
N ASP A 47 -5.61 -6.34 -10.21
CA ASP A 47 -5.95 -5.71 -11.48
C ASP A 47 -7.45 -5.86 -11.78
N PRO A 48 -8.12 -4.86 -12.40
CA PRO A 48 -9.53 -5.00 -12.81
C PRO A 48 -9.82 -6.19 -13.73
N ALA A 49 -8.81 -6.67 -14.46
CA ALA A 49 -8.92 -7.86 -15.32
C ALA A 49 -8.80 -9.20 -14.57
N GLY A 50 -8.53 -9.20 -13.27
CA GLY A 50 -8.45 -10.38 -12.45
C GLY A 50 -7.05 -10.91 -12.19
N TYR A 51 -6.00 -10.13 -12.46
CA TYR A 51 -4.64 -10.46 -12.10
C TYR A 51 -4.30 -9.99 -10.69
N THR A 52 -3.54 -10.77 -9.96
CA THR A 52 -3.02 -10.43 -8.64
C THR A 52 -1.53 -10.65 -8.60
N VAL A 53 -0.80 -9.67 -8.09
CA VAL A 53 0.67 -9.71 -7.97
C VAL A 53 1.07 -9.19 -6.61
N GLY A 54 2.06 -9.84 -5.99
CA GLY A 54 2.69 -9.37 -4.76
C GLY A 54 3.75 -8.31 -5.04
N TYR A 55 3.81 -7.30 -4.18
CA TYR A 55 4.76 -6.18 -4.30
C TYR A 55 5.43 -5.87 -2.97
N ARG A 56 6.61 -5.27 -3.04
CA ARG A 56 7.25 -4.60 -1.90
C ARG A 56 6.70 -3.18 -1.69
N GLY A 57 6.24 -2.57 -2.77
CA GLY A 57 5.56 -1.30 -2.77
C GLY A 57 4.84 -1.12 -4.11
N ALA A 58 3.68 -0.54 -4.11
CA ALA A 58 2.86 -0.35 -5.29
C ALA A 58 2.10 0.97 -5.21
N GLY A 59 1.69 1.48 -6.36
CA GLY A 59 0.81 2.62 -6.50
C GLY A 59 -0.48 2.26 -7.21
N ALA A 60 -1.51 3.07 -7.03
CA ALA A 60 -2.77 2.96 -7.76
C ALA A 60 -3.40 4.34 -7.94
N GLY A 61 -4.15 4.54 -9.01
CA GLY A 61 -4.81 5.79 -9.31
C GLY A 61 -3.99 6.72 -10.20
N ALA A 62 -4.21 8.03 -10.04
CA ALA A 62 -3.48 9.03 -10.80
C ALA A 62 -1.97 8.96 -10.49
N LYS A 63 -1.14 9.12 -11.52
CA LYS A 63 0.33 9.05 -11.40
C LYS A 63 0.87 7.73 -10.81
N GLU A 64 0.15 6.64 -11.01
CA GLU A 64 0.55 5.30 -10.58
C GLU A 64 1.97 4.94 -11.05
N THR A 65 2.28 5.19 -12.32
CA THR A 65 3.57 4.86 -12.91
C THR A 65 4.72 5.63 -12.25
N GLU A 66 4.52 6.91 -11.96
CA GLU A 66 5.52 7.72 -11.27
C GLU A 66 5.75 7.26 -9.84
N ALA A 67 4.68 6.87 -9.15
CA ALA A 67 4.77 6.32 -7.79
C ALA A 67 5.53 4.99 -7.77
N GLU A 68 5.23 4.09 -8.68
CA GLU A 68 5.92 2.81 -8.82
C GLU A 68 7.40 2.99 -9.17
N ASN A 69 7.72 3.88 -10.10
CA ASN A 69 9.11 4.20 -10.44
C ASN A 69 9.89 4.79 -9.27
N TRP A 70 9.25 5.63 -8.46
CA TRP A 70 9.87 6.19 -7.27
C TRP A 70 10.16 5.10 -6.22
N LEU A 71 9.16 4.25 -5.96
CA LEU A 71 9.28 3.13 -5.02
C LEU A 71 10.32 2.11 -5.48
N GLU A 72 10.37 1.79 -6.76
CA GLU A 72 11.36 0.86 -7.33
C GLU A 72 12.79 1.36 -7.08
N LYS A 73 13.04 2.65 -7.25
CA LYS A 73 14.36 3.24 -6.95
C LYS A 73 14.74 3.14 -5.48
N LYS A 74 13.76 3.18 -4.57
CA LYS A 74 13.98 3.13 -3.11
C LYS A 74 14.02 1.71 -2.56
N LEU A 75 13.27 0.80 -3.16
CA LEU A 75 13.09 -0.59 -2.70
C LEU A 75 13.86 -1.60 -3.56
N LYS A 76 15.03 -1.23 -4.06
CA LYS A 76 15.89 -2.15 -4.81
C LYS A 76 16.23 -3.40 -3.98
N PRO A 77 16.45 -4.56 -4.62
CA PRO A 77 16.81 -5.78 -3.90
C PRO A 77 18.04 -5.64 -2.99
N GLU A 78 19.01 -4.83 -3.41
CA GLU A 78 20.23 -4.52 -2.67
C GLU A 78 20.07 -3.45 -1.59
N SER A 79 18.93 -2.73 -1.59
CA SER A 79 18.66 -1.70 -0.59
C SER A 79 18.09 -2.35 0.68
N PRO A 80 18.50 -1.89 1.86
CA PRO A 80 17.90 -2.38 3.10
C PRO A 80 16.41 -2.04 3.13
N ALA A 81 15.60 -2.99 3.61
CA ALA A 81 14.20 -2.73 3.87
C ALA A 81 14.04 -1.64 4.95
N PRO A 82 12.91 -0.92 4.98
CA PRO A 82 12.63 -0.01 6.09
C PRO A 82 12.79 -0.72 7.44
N ALA A 83 13.43 -0.05 8.39
CA ALA A 83 13.85 -0.67 9.66
C ALA A 83 12.65 -1.08 10.54
N ASP A 84 11.57 -0.32 10.47
CA ASP A 84 10.36 -0.51 11.28
C ASP A 84 9.10 0.02 10.57
N ALA A 85 7.97 -0.11 11.23
CA ALA A 85 6.68 0.38 10.73
C ALA A 85 6.69 1.90 10.50
N GLY A 86 7.30 2.66 11.40
CA GLY A 86 7.40 4.11 11.27
C GLY A 86 8.20 4.53 10.03
N ALA A 87 9.32 3.87 9.76
CA ALA A 87 10.12 4.10 8.56
C ALA A 87 9.33 3.74 7.29
N THR A 88 8.55 2.67 7.33
CA THR A 88 7.68 2.26 6.21
C THR A 88 6.59 3.30 5.93
N VAL A 89 5.93 3.79 6.97
CA VAL A 89 4.90 4.85 6.85
C VAL A 89 5.52 6.12 6.25
N ARG A 90 6.67 6.55 6.76
CA ARG A 90 7.35 7.74 6.25
C ARG A 90 7.78 7.58 4.79
N MET A 91 8.23 6.40 4.39
CA MET A 91 8.56 6.11 2.98
C MET A 91 7.34 6.22 2.09
N ALA A 92 6.19 5.69 2.50
CA ALA A 92 4.93 5.78 1.74
C ALA A 92 4.46 7.23 1.59
N ILE A 93 4.50 8.01 2.66
CA ILE A 93 4.15 9.44 2.62
C ILE A 93 5.12 10.21 1.71
N ALA A 94 6.43 9.96 1.83
CA ALA A 94 7.43 10.60 0.98
C ALA A 94 7.22 10.28 -0.51
N ALA A 95 6.80 9.07 -0.84
CA ALA A 95 6.45 8.70 -2.20
C ALA A 95 5.30 9.55 -2.75
N LEU A 96 4.24 9.73 -1.97
CA LEU A 96 3.11 10.57 -2.36
C LEU A 96 3.51 12.05 -2.50
N GLN A 97 4.27 12.60 -1.57
CA GLN A 97 4.75 13.97 -1.63
C GLN A 97 5.60 14.22 -2.87
N ALA A 98 6.53 13.31 -3.17
CA ALA A 98 7.41 13.42 -4.32
C ALA A 98 6.65 13.35 -5.67
N VAL A 99 5.69 12.44 -5.76
CA VAL A 99 4.94 12.20 -7.00
C VAL A 99 3.89 13.28 -7.26
N LEU A 100 3.23 13.75 -6.21
CA LEU A 100 2.21 14.78 -6.31
C LEU A 100 2.79 16.20 -6.21
N SER A 101 4.06 16.33 -5.82
CA SER A 101 4.73 17.63 -5.59
C SER A 101 3.96 18.51 -4.60
N GLU A 102 3.44 17.90 -3.55
CA GLU A 102 2.63 18.57 -2.53
C GLU A 102 3.11 18.18 -1.14
N ASP A 103 3.04 19.16 -0.23
CA ASP A 103 3.15 18.95 1.20
C ASP A 103 1.76 18.76 1.81
N PHE A 104 1.56 17.63 2.50
CA PHE A 104 0.26 17.32 3.09
C PHE A 104 0.14 17.76 4.52
N LYS A 105 -1.08 18.15 4.90
CA LYS A 105 -1.51 18.21 6.29
C LYS A 105 -2.03 16.84 6.72
N ALA A 106 -1.96 16.55 8.01
CA ALA A 106 -2.36 15.25 8.54
C ALA A 106 -3.79 14.82 8.13
N ARG A 107 -4.71 15.76 8.06
CA ARG A 107 -6.11 15.52 7.67
C ARG A 107 -6.34 15.34 6.16
N GLU A 108 -5.33 15.57 5.34
CA GLU A 108 -5.42 15.44 3.88
C GLU A 108 -5.02 14.05 3.39
N ILE A 109 -4.40 13.26 4.26
CA ILE A 109 -4.00 11.88 3.98
C ILE A 109 -4.54 10.93 5.05
N GLU A 110 -4.73 9.69 4.66
CA GLU A 110 -5.13 8.61 5.55
C GLU A 110 -4.10 7.48 5.45
N VAL A 111 -3.71 6.94 6.59
CA VAL A 111 -2.72 5.87 6.66
C VAL A 111 -3.32 4.66 7.38
N GLY A 112 -3.43 3.55 6.67
CA GLY A 112 -3.75 2.26 7.25
C GLY A 112 -2.48 1.44 7.46
N LEU A 113 -2.35 0.79 8.60
CA LEU A 113 -1.16 0.06 9.00
C LEU A 113 -1.49 -1.35 9.52
N VAL A 114 -0.69 -2.30 9.09
CA VAL A 114 -0.62 -3.64 9.68
C VAL A 114 0.82 -3.87 10.13
N ASP A 115 1.02 -4.13 11.42
CA ASP A 115 2.33 -4.39 12.01
C ASP A 115 2.30 -5.63 12.90
N ALA A 116 3.21 -6.56 12.64
CA ALA A 116 3.35 -7.77 13.47
C ALA A 116 3.99 -7.49 14.83
N ARG A 117 4.68 -6.38 14.97
CA ARG A 117 5.47 -6.03 16.18
C ARG A 117 4.70 -5.22 17.21
N ASP A 118 3.47 -4.81 16.91
CA ASP A 118 2.65 -3.99 17.78
C ASP A 118 2.08 -4.76 19.00
N GLY A 119 2.38 -6.06 19.10
CA GLY A 119 1.84 -6.93 20.15
C GLY A 119 0.37 -7.28 19.99
N GLN A 120 -0.27 -6.81 18.93
CA GLN A 120 -1.69 -7.05 18.65
C GLN A 120 -1.95 -8.12 17.58
N GLY A 121 -0.93 -8.87 17.22
CA GLY A 121 -1.07 -9.98 16.28
C GLY A 121 -1.30 -9.56 14.83
N GLY A 122 -0.78 -8.43 14.42
CA GLY A 122 -0.88 -7.96 13.03
C GLY A 122 -2.25 -7.41 12.67
N ARG A 123 -2.92 -6.74 13.58
CA ARG A 123 -4.21 -6.10 13.30
C ARG A 123 -4.05 -4.87 12.43
N PHE A 124 -4.97 -4.72 11.48
CA PHE A 124 -5.09 -3.49 10.71
C PHE A 124 -5.65 -2.37 11.59
N ARG A 125 -5.03 -1.20 11.53
CA ARG A 125 -5.53 0.02 12.16
C ARG A 125 -5.29 1.23 11.26
N VAL A 126 -6.12 2.24 11.42
CA VAL A 126 -5.94 3.54 10.79
C VAL A 126 -5.24 4.47 11.78
N LEU A 127 -4.19 5.14 11.34
CA LEU A 127 -3.47 6.10 12.19
C LEU A 127 -4.34 7.33 12.47
N SER A 128 -4.24 7.87 13.68
CA SER A 128 -4.87 9.15 14.01
C SER A 128 -4.17 10.31 13.32
N ASP A 129 -4.84 11.46 13.22
CA ASP A 129 -4.25 12.67 12.67
C ASP A 129 -2.98 13.09 13.42
N ALA A 130 -2.95 12.89 14.75
CA ALA A 130 -1.76 13.16 15.57
C ALA A 130 -0.58 12.26 15.21
N GLU A 131 -0.81 10.97 15.00
CA GLU A 131 0.23 10.03 14.57
C GLU A 131 0.74 10.35 13.17
N VAL A 132 -0.15 10.70 12.24
CA VAL A 132 0.23 11.13 10.89
C VAL A 132 1.05 12.40 10.93
N ASP A 133 0.67 13.36 11.76
CA ASP A 133 1.40 14.63 11.93
C ASP A 133 2.83 14.41 12.44
N GLU A 134 3.02 13.51 13.40
CA GLU A 134 4.35 13.12 13.88
C GLU A 134 5.25 12.60 12.75
N HIS A 135 4.72 11.81 11.83
CA HIS A 135 5.46 11.32 10.67
C HIS A 135 5.76 12.44 9.66
N LEU A 136 4.83 13.36 9.46
CA LEU A 136 5.05 14.53 8.59
C LEU A 136 6.13 15.45 9.12
N VAL A 137 6.13 15.71 10.42
CA VAL A 137 7.18 16.50 11.11
C VAL A 137 8.54 15.81 10.96
N ALA A 138 8.60 14.52 11.21
CA ALA A 138 9.85 13.75 11.08
C ALA A 138 10.40 13.75 9.64
N LEU A 139 9.55 13.82 8.63
CA LEU A 139 9.97 13.96 7.24
C LEU A 139 10.54 15.36 6.96
N ALA A 140 9.88 16.40 7.45
CA ALA A 140 10.31 17.79 7.27
C ALA A 140 11.66 18.07 7.95
N GLU A 141 11.97 17.40 9.04
CA GLU A 141 13.26 17.54 9.74
C GLU A 141 14.45 16.86 9.05
N ARG A 142 14.18 16.02 8.04
CA ARG A 142 15.22 15.30 7.28
C ARG A 142 15.71 16.03 6.04
N ASP A 143 14.98 17.03 5.62
CA ASP A 143 15.34 17.90 4.50
C ASP A 143 16.16 19.11 5.02
#